data_81589900f3b3b544fdecffbc341b0410
#
_entry.id   81589900f3b3b544fdecffbc341b0410
#
_cell.length_a   1.000
_cell.length_b   1.000
_cell.length_c   1.000
_cell.angle_alpha   90.00
_cell.angle_beta   90.00
_cell.angle_gamma   90.00
#
_symmetry.space_group_name_H-M   'P 1'
#
loop_
_entity.id
_entity.type
_entity.pdbx_description
1 polymer ?
#
loop_
_entity_poly.entity_id
_entity_poly.type
_entity_poly.pdbx_seq_one_letter_code
_entity_poly.pdbx_strand_id
1 'polypeptide(L)'
;NITARYGWNGGTIGRDDGVALVATAFDQRLAYSFGVFEADKIFEFSGVGDVTDNPDQDDELMYAGRLQYSFWDKEPGYYGTGNYLGTKDIFTIGLAGRHKGDGSASTTEVGDYSQWTVDLLVEKKLAAGAVSLEAAYFDYDTDDVFLSEQGEAYYVSTGFIFKEKVGWGQFMPFVRYQNFDSDAGETKRTDFGLNYFIDGYNASITAVYRDLEVEGSDDQGQFVISTQLQF
;
A
#
# COMPACT_ATOMS: atom_id res chain seq x y z
N ASN A 1 -4.52 0.80 6.85
CA ASN A 1 -3.20 0.24 6.58
C ASN A 1 -2.18 1.07 7.34
N ILE A 2 -1.37 0.45 8.21
CA ILE A 2 -0.34 1.14 8.99
C ILE A 2 1.03 1.11 8.31
N THR A 3 1.20 0.29 7.28
CA THR A 3 2.48 0.09 6.59
C THR A 3 2.69 1.00 5.38
N ALA A 4 1.62 1.58 4.83
CA ALA A 4 1.72 2.47 3.70
C ALA A 4 1.63 3.93 4.17
N ARG A 5 2.76 4.59 4.23
CA ARG A 5 2.93 5.96 4.68
C ARG A 5 3.14 6.91 3.49
N TYR A 6 3.06 8.19 3.74
CA TYR A 6 3.42 9.27 2.83
C TYR A 6 2.88 9.12 1.40
N GLY A 7 1.58 8.88 1.27
CA GLY A 7 0.91 8.88 -0.01
C GLY A 7 1.14 7.65 -0.89
N TRP A 8 1.86 6.64 -0.42
CA TRP A 8 2.06 5.42 -1.21
C TRP A 8 0.74 4.69 -1.49
N ASN A 9 -0.18 4.70 -0.53
CA ASN A 9 -1.45 3.99 -0.61
C ASN A 9 -2.62 4.84 -0.07
N GLY A 10 -2.71 6.08 -0.49
CA GLY A 10 -3.78 6.99 -0.11
C GLY A 10 -3.41 8.01 0.96
N GLY A 11 -2.14 8.39 1.03
CA GLY A 11 -1.72 9.60 1.73
C GLY A 11 -2.14 10.85 0.96
N THR A 12 -1.76 11.99 1.47
CA THR A 12 -2.15 13.31 0.95
C THR A 12 -1.62 13.60 -0.45
N ILE A 13 -0.59 12.89 -0.91
CA ILE A 13 0.01 13.07 -2.23
C ILE A 13 -0.40 11.91 -3.13
N GLY A 14 -1.46 12.07 -3.86
CA GLY A 14 -1.98 11.04 -4.74
C GLY A 14 -1.83 11.35 -6.23
N ARG A 15 -1.58 12.60 -6.58
CA ARG A 15 -1.50 13.06 -7.97
C ARG A 15 -0.64 14.31 -8.06
N ASP A 16 0.37 14.26 -8.92
CA ASP A 16 1.26 15.36 -9.20
C ASP A 16 1.37 15.57 -10.69
N ASP A 17 1.73 16.78 -11.09
CA ASP A 17 2.04 17.09 -12.48
C ASP A 17 3.39 16.49 -12.85
N GLY A 18 3.46 15.82 -14.00
CA GLY A 18 4.70 15.15 -14.39
C GLY A 18 4.59 14.38 -15.68
N VAL A 19 5.67 13.70 -16.02
CA VAL A 19 5.77 12.84 -17.20
C VAL A 19 6.18 11.45 -16.78
N ALA A 20 5.44 10.45 -17.22
CA ALA A 20 5.75 9.05 -16.96
C ALA A 20 5.80 8.22 -18.24
N LEU A 21 6.82 7.37 -18.32
CA LEU A 21 6.92 6.30 -19.30
C LEU A 21 6.35 5.02 -18.68
N VAL A 22 5.36 4.42 -19.34
CA VAL A 22 4.79 3.14 -18.95
C VAL A 22 4.90 2.19 -20.13
N ALA A 23 5.46 1.00 -19.91
CA ALA A 23 5.62 0.02 -20.94
C ALA A 23 5.57 -1.42 -20.42
N THR A 24 5.42 -2.36 -21.35
CA THR A 24 5.44 -3.80 -21.06
C THR A 24 6.38 -4.51 -22.04
N ALA A 25 6.94 -5.62 -21.58
CA ALA A 25 7.81 -6.48 -22.37
C ALA A 25 7.49 -7.96 -22.11
N PHE A 26 8.15 -8.88 -22.83
CA PHE A 26 8.02 -10.33 -22.69
C PHE A 26 6.55 -10.78 -22.67
N ASP A 27 5.81 -10.39 -23.71
CA ASP A 27 4.38 -10.71 -23.84
C ASP A 27 3.58 -10.21 -22.62
N GLN A 28 3.84 -8.96 -22.18
CA GLN A 28 3.18 -8.30 -21.03
C GLN A 28 3.44 -8.96 -19.66
N ARG A 29 4.41 -9.85 -19.55
CA ARG A 29 4.80 -10.41 -18.24
C ARG A 29 5.63 -9.46 -17.42
N LEU A 30 6.45 -8.64 -18.08
CA LEU A 30 7.18 -7.54 -17.46
C LEU A 30 6.43 -6.24 -17.69
N ALA A 31 6.05 -5.57 -16.63
CA ALA A 31 5.56 -4.21 -16.68
C ALA A 31 6.56 -3.29 -15.98
N TYR A 32 6.80 -2.10 -16.54
CA TYR A 32 7.63 -1.09 -15.90
C TYR A 32 7.08 0.31 -16.14
N SER A 33 7.30 1.15 -15.15
CA SER A 33 7.01 2.57 -15.23
C SER A 33 8.16 3.35 -14.61
N PHE A 34 8.41 4.52 -15.17
CA PHE A 34 9.32 5.50 -14.60
C PHE A 34 8.75 6.88 -14.88
N GLY A 35 8.76 7.76 -13.89
CA GLY A 35 8.23 9.10 -14.02
C GLY A 35 9.07 10.13 -13.27
N VAL A 36 8.93 11.36 -13.73
CA VAL A 36 9.47 12.57 -13.12
C VAL A 36 8.31 13.51 -12.88
N PHE A 37 8.17 13.99 -11.66
CA PHE A 37 7.00 14.73 -11.20
C PHE A 37 7.43 16.02 -10.51
N GLU A 38 6.65 17.07 -10.70
CA GLU A 38 6.69 18.30 -9.92
C GLU A 38 5.86 18.08 -8.65
N ALA A 39 6.38 17.22 -7.77
CA ALA A 39 5.68 16.85 -6.56
C ALA A 39 5.80 17.98 -5.54
N ASP A 40 4.69 18.35 -4.94
CA ASP A 40 4.73 19.10 -3.69
C ASP A 40 5.51 18.29 -2.65
N LYS A 41 5.87 18.91 -1.55
CA LYS A 41 6.62 18.30 -0.45
C LYS A 41 5.95 17.01 0.02
N ILE A 42 6.75 15.95 0.19
CA ILE A 42 6.22 14.64 0.57
C ILE A 42 5.82 14.60 2.03
N PHE A 43 6.60 15.27 2.88
CA PHE A 43 6.32 15.39 4.30
C PHE A 43 6.63 16.82 4.77
N GLU A 44 5.64 17.45 5.38
CA GLU A 44 5.78 18.72 6.08
C GLU A 44 5.16 18.57 7.47
N PHE A 45 5.93 18.90 8.49
CA PHE A 45 5.40 19.05 9.83
C PHE A 45 5.13 20.53 10.12
N SER A 46 3.88 20.90 10.20
CA SER A 46 3.47 22.19 10.75
C SER A 46 3.13 22.02 12.23
N GLY A 47 3.89 22.60 13.11
CA GLY A 47 3.45 22.79 14.49
C GLY A 47 2.19 23.66 14.52
N VAL A 48 1.09 23.12 15.01
CA VAL A 48 -0.18 23.78 15.33
C VAL A 48 -0.53 25.01 14.46
N GLY A 49 -1.26 24.79 13.37
CA GLY A 49 -1.99 25.83 12.69
C GLY A 49 -1.81 25.86 11.19
N ASP A 50 -0.84 26.40 10.62
CA ASP A 50 -0.66 26.48 9.17
C ASP A 50 0.59 25.73 8.72
N VAL A 51 0.47 25.04 7.56
CA VAL A 51 1.61 24.50 6.86
C VAL A 51 2.49 25.68 6.47
N THR A 52 3.55 25.90 7.23
CA THR A 52 4.54 26.90 6.88
C THR A 52 5.63 26.21 6.10
N ASP A 53 5.73 26.57 4.83
CA ASP A 53 6.86 26.20 4.00
C ASP A 53 8.17 26.54 4.70
N ASN A 54 9.08 25.57 4.77
CA ASN A 54 10.44 25.90 5.18
C ASN A 54 11.09 26.70 4.04
N PRO A 55 11.56 27.94 4.30
CA PRO A 55 12.10 28.80 3.25
C PRO A 55 13.42 28.25 2.64
N ASP A 56 14.07 27.32 3.33
CA ASP A 56 15.31 26.66 2.88
C ASP A 56 15.02 25.38 2.07
N GLN A 57 13.75 25.01 1.89
CA GLN A 57 13.36 23.85 1.11
C GLN A 57 13.25 24.21 -0.37
N ASP A 58 14.16 23.68 -1.17
CA ASP A 58 14.14 23.84 -2.63
C ASP A 58 13.03 23.00 -3.28
N ASP A 59 12.51 23.48 -4.40
CA ASP A 59 11.47 22.80 -5.19
C ASP A 59 12.11 21.84 -6.20
N GLU A 60 12.53 20.66 -5.71
CA GLU A 60 13.16 19.64 -6.54
C GLU A 60 12.14 18.67 -7.13
N LEU A 61 12.54 18.02 -8.22
CA LEU A 61 11.70 17.03 -8.91
C LEU A 61 11.72 15.68 -8.17
N MET A 62 10.56 15.04 -8.08
CA MET A 62 10.43 13.68 -7.61
C MET A 62 10.65 12.69 -8.77
N TYR A 63 11.45 11.67 -8.52
CA TYR A 63 11.64 10.52 -9.41
C TYR A 63 10.94 9.30 -8.81
N ALA A 64 10.12 8.63 -9.61
CA ALA A 64 9.44 7.42 -9.16
C ALA A 64 9.46 6.34 -10.24
N GLY A 65 9.57 5.08 -9.81
CA GLY A 65 9.58 3.96 -10.73
C GLY A 65 9.04 2.68 -10.12
N ARG A 66 8.53 1.80 -10.99
CA ARG A 66 8.07 0.46 -10.64
C ARG A 66 8.46 -0.54 -11.72
N LEU A 67 8.91 -1.70 -11.28
CA LEU A 67 9.14 -2.87 -12.11
C LEU A 67 8.32 -4.04 -11.53
N GLN A 68 7.59 -4.77 -12.38
CA GLN A 68 6.74 -5.89 -11.98
C GLN A 68 6.88 -7.04 -12.96
N TYR A 69 6.98 -8.26 -12.45
CA TYR A 69 7.05 -9.46 -13.27
C TYR A 69 6.01 -10.51 -12.86
N SER A 70 5.18 -10.95 -13.83
CA SER A 70 4.14 -11.96 -13.66
C SER A 70 4.63 -13.33 -14.16
N PHE A 71 4.80 -14.28 -13.24
CA PHE A 71 5.29 -15.63 -13.52
C PHE A 71 4.21 -16.56 -14.08
N TRP A 72 2.95 -16.38 -13.62
CA TRP A 72 1.80 -17.19 -14.05
C TRP A 72 0.92 -16.41 -15.02
N ASP A 73 -0.36 -16.19 -14.71
CA ASP A 73 -1.22 -15.35 -15.52
C ASP A 73 -0.75 -13.90 -15.48
N LYS A 74 -0.95 -13.18 -16.57
CA LYS A 74 -0.55 -11.78 -16.70
C LYS A 74 -1.48 -10.90 -15.87
N GLU A 75 -0.89 -9.94 -15.18
CA GLU A 75 -1.65 -8.83 -14.60
C GLU A 75 -1.77 -7.72 -15.63
N PRO A 76 -2.99 -7.41 -16.09
CA PRO A 76 -3.17 -6.37 -17.09
C PRO A 76 -3.14 -4.99 -16.46
N GLY A 77 -2.51 -4.07 -17.15
CA GLY A 77 -2.72 -2.65 -16.98
C GLY A 77 -1.81 -1.95 -15.98
N TYR A 78 -1.98 -0.65 -15.99
CA TYR A 78 -1.25 0.31 -15.16
C TYR A 78 -1.71 0.27 -13.69
N TYR A 79 -2.98 -0.04 -13.48
CA TYR A 79 -3.56 -0.17 -12.14
C TYR A 79 -3.67 -1.65 -11.78
N GLY A 80 -2.81 -2.12 -10.85
CA GLY A 80 -2.99 -3.41 -10.21
C GLY A 80 -4.21 -3.34 -9.28
N THR A 81 -5.07 -4.34 -9.36
CA THR A 81 -6.06 -4.59 -8.32
C THR A 81 -5.43 -5.54 -7.31
N GLY A 82 -5.90 -5.56 -6.06
CA GLY A 82 -5.49 -6.58 -5.10
C GLY A 82 -5.69 -8.00 -5.64
N ASN A 83 -6.34 -8.90 -4.93
CA ASN A 83 -6.59 -10.23 -5.47
C ASN A 83 -7.67 -10.25 -6.57
N TYR A 84 -7.70 -11.30 -7.37
CA TYR A 84 -8.59 -11.49 -8.51
C TYR A 84 -9.82 -12.35 -8.18
N LEU A 85 -10.08 -12.63 -6.91
CA LEU A 85 -11.21 -13.42 -6.41
C LEU A 85 -11.36 -14.80 -7.09
N GLY A 86 -10.24 -15.46 -7.35
CA GLY A 86 -10.21 -16.78 -8.02
C GLY A 86 -10.43 -16.75 -9.52
N THR A 87 -10.41 -15.60 -10.17
CA THR A 87 -10.56 -15.53 -11.62
C THR A 87 -9.29 -15.82 -12.40
N LYS A 88 -8.12 -15.63 -11.75
CA LYS A 88 -6.79 -15.86 -12.33
C LYS A 88 -5.91 -16.70 -11.40
N ASP A 89 -4.88 -17.32 -11.97
CA ASP A 89 -3.74 -17.85 -11.22
C ASP A 89 -2.61 -16.83 -11.29
N ILE A 90 -2.31 -16.13 -10.22
CA ILE A 90 -1.32 -15.06 -10.17
C ILE A 90 -0.12 -15.48 -9.34
N PHE A 91 1.06 -15.16 -9.83
CA PHE A 91 2.30 -15.06 -9.08
C PHE A 91 3.09 -13.90 -9.65
N THR A 92 3.09 -12.80 -8.94
CA THR A 92 3.71 -11.54 -9.37
C THR A 92 4.58 -11.00 -8.25
N ILE A 93 5.75 -10.50 -8.63
CA ILE A 93 6.67 -9.77 -7.76
C ILE A 93 6.84 -8.36 -8.33
N GLY A 94 6.75 -7.35 -7.47
CA GLY A 94 6.98 -5.95 -7.78
C GLY A 94 8.14 -5.37 -6.98
N LEU A 95 8.83 -4.42 -7.57
CA LEU A 95 9.80 -3.53 -6.94
C LEU A 95 9.46 -2.11 -7.34
N ALA A 96 9.37 -1.21 -6.38
CA ALA A 96 9.13 0.20 -6.68
C ALA A 96 9.94 1.09 -5.74
N GLY A 97 10.17 2.33 -6.17
CA GLY A 97 10.84 3.32 -5.36
C GLY A 97 10.53 4.73 -5.83
N ARG A 98 10.78 5.68 -4.97
CA ARG A 98 10.73 7.11 -5.27
C ARG A 98 11.77 7.86 -4.44
N HIS A 99 12.21 8.97 -4.99
CA HIS A 99 13.16 9.88 -4.35
C HIS A 99 12.82 11.32 -4.74
N LYS A 100 12.93 12.21 -3.79
CA LYS A 100 12.83 13.66 -3.97
C LYS A 100 13.86 14.33 -3.09
N GLY A 101 14.75 15.13 -3.69
CA GLY A 101 15.63 16.03 -2.95
C GLY A 101 14.77 17.06 -2.20
N ASP A 102 15.18 17.43 -1.01
CA ASP A 102 14.41 18.31 -0.12
C ASP A 102 12.93 17.90 0.07
N GLY A 103 12.67 16.59 -0.07
CA GLY A 103 11.31 16.03 0.00
C GLY A 103 10.73 15.92 1.40
N SER A 104 11.54 16.12 2.42
CA SER A 104 11.16 16.13 3.84
C SER A 104 11.52 17.44 4.47
N ALA A 105 10.62 18.04 5.24
CA ALA A 105 10.91 19.28 5.93
C ALA A 105 10.16 19.40 7.25
N SER A 106 10.84 20.03 8.22
CA SER A 106 10.25 20.60 9.41
C SER A 106 10.42 22.12 9.39
N THR A 107 10.01 22.82 10.44
CA THR A 107 10.21 24.28 10.55
C THR A 107 11.68 24.68 10.67
N THR A 108 12.58 23.75 10.93
CA THR A 108 14.01 24.02 11.22
C THR A 108 14.97 23.19 10.41
N GLU A 109 14.51 22.17 9.72
CA GLU A 109 15.34 21.18 9.02
C GLU A 109 14.73 20.84 7.67
N VAL A 110 15.57 20.56 6.70
CA VAL A 110 15.23 20.10 5.37
C VAL A 110 16.10 18.89 5.07
N GLY A 111 15.53 17.87 4.46
CA GLY A 111 16.22 16.65 4.08
C GLY A 111 15.58 15.96 2.88
N ASP A 112 16.28 15.03 2.33
CA ASP A 112 15.81 14.22 1.22
C ASP A 112 14.69 13.26 1.67
N TYR A 113 13.89 12.84 0.73
CA TYR A 113 12.96 11.74 0.92
C TYR A 113 13.28 10.60 -0.02
N SER A 114 13.45 9.41 0.53
CA SER A 114 13.61 8.18 -0.23
C SER A 114 12.66 7.11 0.29
N GLN A 115 12.15 6.30 -0.64
CA GLN A 115 11.32 5.15 -0.31
C GLN A 115 11.50 4.04 -1.34
N TRP A 116 11.55 2.80 -0.87
CA TRP A 116 11.43 1.67 -1.76
C TRP A 116 10.52 0.59 -1.16
N THR A 117 10.02 -0.29 -2.01
CA THR A 117 9.18 -1.43 -1.61
C THR A 117 9.41 -2.60 -2.54
N VAL A 118 9.34 -3.78 -1.96
CA VAL A 118 9.13 -5.02 -2.70
C VAL A 118 7.79 -5.61 -2.31
N ASP A 119 7.04 -6.07 -3.31
CA ASP A 119 5.71 -6.65 -3.09
C ASP A 119 5.52 -7.97 -3.81
N LEU A 120 4.61 -8.78 -3.28
CA LEU A 120 4.27 -10.10 -3.76
C LEU A 120 2.75 -10.26 -3.78
N LEU A 121 2.21 -10.77 -4.89
CA LEU A 121 0.84 -11.28 -4.98
C LEU A 121 0.87 -12.72 -5.51
N VAL A 122 0.30 -13.63 -4.75
CA VAL A 122 0.02 -15.01 -5.18
C VAL A 122 -1.47 -15.27 -5.06
N GLU A 123 -2.09 -15.73 -6.14
CA GLU A 123 -3.45 -16.26 -6.09
C GLU A 123 -3.49 -17.56 -6.85
N LYS A 124 -4.10 -18.58 -6.26
CA LYS A 124 -4.16 -19.91 -6.85
C LYS A 124 -5.57 -20.49 -6.76
N LYS A 125 -6.10 -20.86 -7.91
CA LYS A 125 -7.37 -21.60 -8.01
C LYS A 125 -7.22 -23.02 -7.49
N LEU A 126 -8.17 -23.44 -6.67
CA LEU A 126 -8.30 -24.77 -6.11
C LEU A 126 -9.69 -25.33 -6.38
N ALA A 127 -9.92 -26.62 -6.14
CA ALA A 127 -11.23 -27.23 -6.37
C ALA A 127 -12.37 -26.57 -5.58
N ALA A 128 -12.10 -26.16 -4.33
CA ALA A 128 -13.09 -25.59 -3.42
C ALA A 128 -13.16 -24.05 -3.46
N GLY A 129 -12.27 -23.39 -4.18
CA GLY A 129 -12.18 -21.92 -4.20
C GLY A 129 -10.83 -21.42 -4.68
N ALA A 130 -10.37 -20.30 -4.14
CA ALA A 130 -9.00 -19.82 -4.40
C ALA A 130 -8.36 -19.29 -3.12
N VAL A 131 -7.07 -19.55 -2.98
CA VAL A 131 -6.24 -18.94 -1.93
C VAL A 131 -5.55 -17.72 -2.49
N SER A 132 -5.45 -16.66 -1.69
CA SER A 132 -4.64 -15.48 -1.97
C SER A 132 -3.61 -15.26 -0.87
N LEU A 133 -2.42 -14.80 -1.25
CA LEU A 133 -1.36 -14.32 -0.38
C LEU A 133 -0.84 -13.01 -0.94
N GLU A 134 -0.84 -11.99 -0.13
CA GLU A 134 -0.27 -10.68 -0.43
C GLU A 134 0.77 -10.35 0.64
N ALA A 135 1.90 -9.84 0.24
CA ALA A 135 2.93 -9.36 1.15
C ALA A 135 3.63 -8.15 0.53
N ALA A 136 4.07 -7.23 1.38
CA ALA A 136 4.99 -6.18 0.96
C ALA A 136 5.89 -5.77 2.13
N TYR A 137 7.08 -5.33 1.77
CA TYR A 137 8.03 -4.66 2.64
C TYR A 137 8.27 -3.26 2.10
N PHE A 138 8.39 -2.30 2.99
CA PHE A 138 8.63 -0.89 2.71
C PHE A 138 9.79 -0.41 3.57
N ASP A 139 10.56 0.48 3.00
CA ASP A 139 11.60 1.23 3.69
C ASP A 139 11.35 2.73 3.40
N TYR A 140 11.41 3.54 4.46
CA TYR A 140 11.15 4.97 4.43
C TYR A 140 12.33 5.69 5.05
N ASP A 141 12.91 6.60 4.32
CA ASP A 141 14.00 7.46 4.72
C ASP A 141 13.59 8.92 4.50
N THR A 142 13.68 9.71 5.56
CA THR A 142 13.34 11.14 5.57
C THR A 142 14.51 12.00 5.96
N ASP A 143 15.74 11.44 5.88
CA ASP A 143 17.00 12.11 6.22
C ASP A 143 17.02 12.66 7.66
N ASP A 144 16.48 11.89 8.62
CA ASP A 144 16.40 12.24 10.04
C ASP A 144 15.69 13.58 10.35
N VAL A 145 14.92 14.13 9.43
CA VAL A 145 14.18 15.37 9.66
C VAL A 145 13.28 15.26 10.89
N PHE A 146 13.39 16.22 11.80
CA PHE A 146 12.69 16.22 13.08
C PHE A 146 11.17 16.03 12.94
N LEU A 147 10.61 15.11 13.71
CA LEU A 147 9.21 14.67 13.70
C LEU A 147 8.73 13.97 12.42
N SER A 148 9.59 13.70 11.45
CA SER A 148 9.28 12.74 10.39
C SER A 148 9.31 11.31 10.95
N GLU A 149 8.54 10.43 10.36
CA GLU A 149 8.56 9.00 10.70
C GLU A 149 9.30 8.25 9.60
N GLN A 150 10.55 7.92 9.82
CA GLN A 150 11.31 6.99 8.99
C GLN A 150 11.33 5.60 9.63
N GLY A 151 11.68 4.58 8.85
CA GLY A 151 11.76 3.21 9.33
C GLY A 151 11.25 2.18 8.34
N GLU A 152 11.05 0.99 8.82
CA GLU A 152 10.69 -0.19 8.03
C GLU A 152 9.26 -0.63 8.31
N ALA A 153 8.57 -1.06 7.26
CA ALA A 153 7.23 -1.60 7.41
C ALA A 153 7.04 -2.86 6.57
N TYR A 154 6.24 -3.79 7.05
CA TYR A 154 5.82 -4.93 6.25
C TYR A 154 4.41 -5.36 6.57
N TYR A 155 3.77 -6.01 5.60
CA TYR A 155 2.54 -6.73 5.85
C TYR A 155 2.51 -8.07 5.14
N VAL A 156 1.72 -8.98 5.70
CA VAL A 156 1.33 -10.24 5.08
C VAL A 156 -0.17 -10.41 5.25
N SER A 157 -0.86 -10.70 4.17
CA SER A 157 -2.31 -10.95 4.16
C SER A 157 -2.59 -12.24 3.42
N THR A 158 -3.43 -13.10 3.96
CA THR A 158 -3.89 -14.31 3.27
C THR A 158 -5.39 -14.46 3.43
N GLY A 159 -6.03 -14.99 2.39
CA GLY A 159 -7.46 -15.23 2.37
C GLY A 159 -7.83 -16.45 1.52
N PHE A 160 -9.04 -16.94 1.71
CA PHE A 160 -9.59 -18.03 0.92
C PHE A 160 -11.02 -17.70 0.48
N ILE A 161 -11.23 -17.46 -0.80
CA ILE A 161 -12.56 -17.28 -1.35
C ILE A 161 -13.17 -18.65 -1.68
N PHE A 162 -14.33 -18.96 -1.11
CA PHE A 162 -15.05 -20.18 -1.42
C PHE A 162 -15.69 -20.10 -2.81
N LYS A 163 -15.61 -21.19 -3.57
CA LYS A 163 -16.21 -21.28 -4.90
C LYS A 163 -17.74 -21.22 -4.85
N GLU A 164 -18.31 -21.90 -3.85
CA GLU A 164 -19.77 -22.01 -3.70
C GLU A 164 -20.36 -20.71 -3.16
N LYS A 165 -21.45 -20.26 -3.79
CA LYS A 165 -22.22 -19.12 -3.28
C LYS A 165 -23.11 -19.56 -2.12
N VAL A 166 -23.19 -18.71 -1.12
CA VAL A 166 -24.16 -18.82 -0.02
C VAL A 166 -25.11 -17.63 -0.11
N GLY A 167 -26.35 -17.88 -0.46
CA GLY A 167 -27.29 -16.80 -0.80
C GLY A 167 -26.88 -16.08 -2.09
N TRP A 168 -26.61 -14.80 -2.00
CA TRP A 168 -26.29 -13.96 -3.18
C TRP A 168 -24.79 -13.85 -3.49
N GLY A 169 -23.92 -14.30 -2.59
CA GLY A 169 -22.50 -14.04 -2.70
C GLY A 169 -21.61 -15.16 -2.19
N GLN A 170 -20.31 -14.88 -2.19
CA GLN A 170 -19.24 -15.79 -1.78
C GLN A 170 -18.55 -15.25 -0.54
N PHE A 171 -18.24 -16.13 0.39
CA PHE A 171 -17.44 -15.78 1.57
C PHE A 171 -15.94 -15.89 1.30
N MET A 172 -15.18 -14.98 1.90
CA MET A 172 -13.72 -14.98 1.91
C MET A 172 -13.22 -14.60 3.32
N PRO A 173 -13.01 -15.55 4.22
CA PRO A 173 -12.23 -15.30 5.42
C PRO A 173 -10.81 -14.87 5.05
N PHE A 174 -10.23 -13.97 5.85
CA PHE A 174 -8.86 -13.52 5.69
C PHE A 174 -8.22 -13.17 7.04
N VAL A 175 -6.90 -13.20 7.05
CA VAL A 175 -6.08 -12.65 8.12
C VAL A 175 -5.02 -11.75 7.51
N ARG A 176 -4.73 -10.61 8.18
CA ARG A 176 -3.66 -9.69 7.81
C ARG A 176 -2.87 -9.32 9.05
N TYR A 177 -1.56 -9.41 8.95
CA TYR A 177 -0.63 -8.87 9.92
C TYR A 177 0.14 -7.71 9.30
N GLN A 178 0.37 -6.66 10.07
CA GLN A 178 1.07 -5.45 9.65
C GLN A 178 2.00 -5.02 10.79
N ASN A 179 3.20 -4.59 10.42
CA ASN A 179 4.16 -4.00 11.33
C ASN A 179 4.71 -2.72 10.70
N PHE A 180 4.90 -1.70 11.50
CA PHE A 180 5.67 -0.52 11.17
C PHE A 180 6.57 -0.23 12.37
N ASP A 181 7.88 -0.35 12.14
CA ASP A 181 8.95 -0.06 13.08
C ASP A 181 9.61 1.23 12.64
N SER A 182 9.43 2.29 13.41
CA SER A 182 9.92 3.63 13.13
C SER A 182 10.72 4.19 14.30
N ASP A 183 11.44 5.26 14.06
CA ASP A 183 12.17 5.98 15.10
C ASP A 183 11.24 6.50 16.23
N ALA A 184 9.97 6.66 15.95
CA ALA A 184 8.95 7.05 16.92
C ALA A 184 8.38 5.88 17.74
N GLY A 185 8.73 4.63 17.41
CA GLY A 185 8.28 3.41 18.05
C GLY A 185 7.58 2.43 17.13
N GLU A 186 7.33 1.24 17.63
CA GLU A 186 6.74 0.14 16.88
C GLU A 186 5.21 0.16 16.95
N THR A 187 4.56 -0.08 15.79
CA THR A 187 3.12 -0.25 15.69
C THR A 187 2.80 -1.56 14.98
N LYS A 188 2.03 -2.42 15.63
CA LYS A 188 1.55 -3.69 15.06
C LYS A 188 0.06 -3.69 14.91
N ARG A 189 -0.42 -4.39 13.89
CA ARG A 189 -1.86 -4.58 13.70
C ARG A 189 -2.16 -5.95 13.10
N THR A 190 -3.08 -6.66 13.77
CA THR A 190 -3.63 -7.92 13.28
C THR A 190 -5.11 -7.74 12.94
N ASP A 191 -5.49 -8.08 11.73
CA ASP A 191 -6.88 -8.07 11.27
C ASP A 191 -7.36 -9.52 11.05
N PHE A 192 -8.48 -9.90 11.65
CA PHE A 192 -9.21 -11.13 11.36
C PHE A 192 -10.54 -10.75 10.72
N GLY A 193 -10.75 -11.12 9.47
CA GLY A 193 -11.89 -10.63 8.73
C GLY A 193 -12.63 -11.68 7.91
N LEU A 194 -13.84 -11.30 7.53
CA LEU A 194 -14.70 -12.04 6.64
C LEU A 194 -15.28 -11.07 5.60
N ASN A 195 -14.97 -11.30 4.35
CA ASN A 195 -15.62 -10.63 3.23
C ASN A 195 -16.78 -11.46 2.73
N TYR A 196 -17.86 -10.80 2.31
CA TYR A 196 -18.98 -11.38 1.60
C TYR A 196 -19.15 -10.63 0.28
N PHE A 197 -18.68 -11.22 -0.82
CA PHE A 197 -18.72 -10.64 -2.15
C PHE A 197 -20.03 -11.01 -2.84
N ILE A 198 -20.90 -10.04 -3.07
CA ILE A 198 -22.20 -10.20 -3.76
C ILE A 198 -21.99 -10.07 -5.28
N ASP A 199 -21.25 -9.04 -5.70
CA ASP A 199 -20.87 -8.80 -7.10
C ASP A 199 -19.40 -8.34 -7.15
N GLY A 200 -18.49 -9.25 -6.79
CA GLY A 200 -17.07 -8.94 -6.71
C GLY A 200 -16.81 -7.70 -5.87
N TYR A 201 -16.00 -6.80 -6.40
CA TYR A 201 -15.70 -5.53 -5.75
C TYR A 201 -16.77 -4.44 -5.95
N ASN A 202 -17.76 -4.67 -6.82
CA ASN A 202 -18.85 -3.72 -7.01
C ASN A 202 -19.82 -3.70 -5.83
N ALA A 203 -20.05 -4.88 -5.22
CA ALA A 203 -20.91 -4.98 -4.04
C ALA A 203 -20.35 -6.00 -3.05
N SER A 204 -19.93 -5.53 -1.90
CA SER A 204 -19.37 -6.37 -0.84
C SER A 204 -19.67 -5.86 0.56
N ILE A 205 -19.65 -6.77 1.51
CA ILE A 205 -19.76 -6.50 2.94
C ILE A 205 -18.52 -7.10 3.60
N THR A 206 -17.88 -6.36 4.47
CA THR A 206 -16.71 -6.81 5.24
C THR A 206 -16.98 -6.66 6.73
N ALA A 207 -16.75 -7.72 7.48
CA ALA A 207 -16.68 -7.68 8.94
C ALA A 207 -15.24 -8.00 9.36
N VAL A 208 -14.65 -7.17 10.21
CA VAL A 208 -13.26 -7.35 10.66
C VAL A 208 -13.11 -7.02 12.13
N TYR A 209 -12.41 -7.87 12.86
CA TYR A 209 -11.84 -7.57 14.16
C TYR A 209 -10.39 -7.16 13.97
N ARG A 210 -10.03 -6.04 14.54
CA ARG A 210 -8.70 -5.43 14.50
C ARG A 210 -8.12 -5.42 15.89
N ASP A 211 -6.89 -5.84 16.00
CA ASP A 211 -6.06 -5.75 17.17
C ASP A 211 -4.88 -4.83 16.85
N LEU A 212 -4.77 -3.71 17.57
CA LEU A 212 -3.77 -2.68 17.37
C LEU A 212 -2.91 -2.55 18.62
N GLU A 213 -1.63 -2.80 18.48
CA GLU A 213 -0.60 -2.63 19.48
C GLU A 213 0.27 -1.44 19.07
N VAL A 214 0.42 -0.46 19.95
CA VAL A 214 1.31 0.70 19.77
C VAL A 214 2.26 0.75 20.94
N GLU A 215 3.57 0.80 20.67
CA GLU A 215 4.58 0.85 21.71
C GLU A 215 4.30 1.98 22.71
N GLY A 216 4.33 1.64 24.01
CA GLY A 216 4.04 2.60 25.08
C GLY A 216 2.57 2.92 25.31
N SER A 217 1.65 2.25 24.64
CA SER A 217 0.19 2.42 24.80
C SER A 217 -0.50 1.09 25.11
N ASP A 218 -1.72 1.16 25.63
CA ASP A 218 -2.54 -0.04 25.83
C ASP A 218 -3.06 -0.59 24.49
N ASP A 219 -3.13 -1.92 24.36
CA ASP A 219 -3.66 -2.59 23.19
C ASP A 219 -5.13 -2.20 22.92
N GLN A 220 -5.48 -2.04 21.65
CA GLN A 220 -6.79 -1.58 21.21
C GLN A 220 -7.47 -2.60 20.30
N GLY A 221 -8.56 -3.20 20.77
CA GLY A 221 -9.43 -4.05 19.95
C GLY A 221 -10.58 -3.27 19.34
N GLN A 222 -10.82 -3.44 18.03
CA GLN A 222 -11.91 -2.79 17.32
C GLN A 222 -12.66 -3.77 16.42
N PHE A 223 -14.00 -3.76 16.46
CA PHE A 223 -14.83 -4.46 15.50
C PHE A 223 -15.44 -3.48 14.51
N VAL A 224 -15.28 -3.75 13.20
CA VAL A 224 -15.74 -2.87 12.12
C VAL A 224 -16.56 -3.68 11.12
N ILE A 225 -17.71 -3.13 10.71
CA ILE A 225 -18.46 -3.60 9.55
C ILE A 225 -18.46 -2.50 8.50
N SER A 226 -18.12 -2.85 7.28
CA SER A 226 -18.12 -1.92 6.14
C SER A 226 -18.87 -2.52 4.94
N THR A 227 -19.42 -1.65 4.12
CA THR A 227 -20.06 -2.00 2.86
C THR A 227 -19.43 -1.20 1.71
N GLN A 228 -19.23 -1.85 0.59
CA GLN A 228 -18.79 -1.21 -0.65
C GLN A 228 -19.88 -1.39 -1.70
N LEU A 229 -20.28 -0.29 -2.34
CA LEU A 229 -21.16 -0.27 -3.49
C LEU A 229 -20.53 0.63 -4.56
N GLN A 230 -20.41 0.11 -5.78
CA GLN A 230 -19.80 0.79 -6.92
C GLN A 230 -20.76 0.70 -8.11
N PHE A 231 -21.10 1.84 -8.73
CA PHE A 231 -22.07 1.92 -9.84
C PHE A 231 -21.40 2.40 -11.12
#